data_c6f662ff99538d3f36272d95bc67a4b8
#
_entry.id   c6f662ff99538d3f36272d95bc67a4b8
#
_cell.length_a   1.000
_cell.length_b   1.000
_cell.length_c   1.000
_cell.angle_alpha   90.00
_cell.angle_beta   90.00
_cell.angle_gamma   90.00
#
_symmetry.space_group_name_H-M   'P 1'
#
loop_
_entity.id
_entity.type
_entity.pdbx_description
1 polymer ?
#
loop_
_entity_poly.entity_id
_entity_poly.type
_entity_poly.pdbx_seq_one_letter_code
_entity_poly.pdbx_strand_id
1 'polypeptide(L)'
;MIDGGEKFNIVSYGGGANSTALLVGLHKHRIPVDLILFADTGGEHPHTYAYLEVMDQWLKDHGMPTITRVYKTTCDGKRLTLEDECLQSGTLPSIAYGFKRCSLKHKIGPQEKFCNNHPGCREVWSMPPCLFYFFIVPMIFTS
;
A
#
# COMPACT_ATOMS: atom_id res chain seq x y z
N MET A 1 8.31 31.98 11.83
CA MET A 1 8.99 30.99 10.99
C MET A 1 7.99 29.86 10.74
N ILE A 2 7.44 29.80 9.57
CA ILE A 2 6.57 28.71 9.16
C ILE A 2 7.51 27.58 8.78
N ASP A 3 7.53 26.56 9.60
CA ASP A 3 8.25 25.34 9.34
C ASP A 3 7.63 24.69 8.10
N GLY A 4 8.25 24.93 6.98
CA GLY A 4 7.87 24.31 5.69
C GLY A 4 8.33 22.85 5.73
N GLY A 5 7.76 22.07 6.64
CA GLY A 5 7.97 20.64 6.68
C GLY A 5 7.55 20.07 5.33
N GLU A 6 8.50 19.62 4.54
CA GLU A 6 8.25 18.94 3.29
C GLU A 6 7.24 17.82 3.56
N LYS A 7 6.06 17.93 2.94
CA LYS A 7 5.03 16.90 3.04
C LYS A 7 5.55 15.66 2.32
N PHE A 8 5.73 14.60 3.07
CA PHE A 8 6.17 13.32 2.54
C PHE A 8 4.94 12.55 2.06
N ASN A 9 4.77 12.43 0.76
CA ASN A 9 3.61 11.80 0.12
C ASN A 9 3.86 10.32 -0.12
N ILE A 10 3.08 9.47 0.55
CA ILE A 10 3.13 8.03 0.39
C ILE A 10 1.90 7.54 -0.34
N VAL A 11 2.08 6.65 -1.30
CA VAL A 11 0.98 6.00 -2.00
C VAL A 11 0.89 4.54 -1.58
N SER A 12 -0.28 4.15 -1.09
CA SER A 12 -0.63 2.74 -0.88
C SER A 12 -1.09 2.13 -2.20
N TYR A 13 -0.23 1.30 -2.81
CA TYR A 13 -0.48 0.68 -4.09
C TYR A 13 -0.97 -0.76 -3.90
N GLY A 14 -2.14 -1.09 -4.46
CA GLY A 14 -2.75 -2.42 -4.33
C GLY A 14 -2.57 -3.33 -5.55
N GLY A 15 -1.87 -2.88 -6.59
CA GLY A 15 -1.68 -3.66 -7.83
C GLY A 15 -2.92 -3.74 -8.73
N GLY A 16 -3.99 -3.05 -8.38
CA GLY A 16 -5.23 -3.01 -9.16
C GLY A 16 -5.37 -1.77 -10.04
N ALA A 17 -6.41 -1.75 -10.88
CA ALA A 17 -6.68 -0.64 -11.81
C ALA A 17 -6.84 0.71 -11.09
N ASN A 18 -7.53 0.74 -9.94
CA ASN A 18 -7.81 1.97 -9.21
C ASN A 18 -6.53 2.60 -8.65
N SER A 19 -5.67 1.80 -8.03
CA SER A 19 -4.39 2.29 -7.50
C SER A 19 -3.41 2.70 -8.60
N THR A 20 -3.46 2.03 -9.74
CA THR A 20 -2.70 2.42 -10.93
C THR A 20 -3.19 3.76 -11.48
N ALA A 21 -4.51 3.95 -11.57
CA ALA A 21 -5.10 5.22 -12.00
C ALA A 21 -4.72 6.37 -11.05
N LEU A 22 -4.64 6.10 -9.74
CA LEU A 22 -4.17 7.06 -8.75
C LEU A 22 -2.72 7.49 -9.05
N LEU A 23 -1.80 6.56 -9.26
CA LEU A 23 -0.40 6.86 -9.57
C LEU A 23 -0.25 7.67 -10.86
N VAL A 24 -0.95 7.26 -11.92
CA VAL A 24 -0.97 7.98 -13.20
C VAL A 24 -1.56 9.39 -13.03
N GLY A 25 -2.63 9.51 -12.25
CA GLY A 25 -3.26 10.80 -11.94
C GLY A 25 -2.33 11.74 -11.17
N LEU A 26 -1.66 11.23 -10.13
CA LEU A 26 -0.68 12.01 -9.36
C LEU A 26 0.47 12.49 -10.26
N HIS A 27 0.99 11.63 -11.13
CA HIS A 27 2.01 12.02 -12.10
C HIS A 27 1.51 13.09 -13.07
N LYS A 28 0.31 12.90 -13.64
CA LYS A 28 -0.29 13.87 -14.59
C LYS A 28 -0.52 15.24 -13.96
N HIS A 29 -0.93 15.28 -12.70
CA HIS A 29 -1.14 16.52 -11.96
C HIS A 29 0.14 17.07 -11.31
N ARG A 30 1.29 16.44 -11.55
CA ARG A 30 2.60 16.84 -11.00
C ARG A 30 2.62 16.93 -9.48
N ILE A 31 1.86 16.04 -8.83
CA ILE A 31 1.89 15.90 -7.38
C ILE A 31 3.10 15.02 -7.04
N PRO A 32 4.03 15.49 -6.21
CA PRO A 32 5.21 14.70 -5.85
C PRO A 32 4.81 13.46 -5.06
N VAL A 33 5.41 12.33 -5.41
CA VAL A 33 5.28 11.06 -4.68
C VAL A 33 6.65 10.65 -4.20
N ASP A 34 6.80 10.47 -2.90
CA ASP A 34 8.09 10.16 -2.28
C ASP A 34 8.28 8.66 -2.05
N LEU A 35 7.18 7.94 -1.83
CA LEU A 35 7.22 6.52 -1.55
C LEU A 35 5.95 5.83 -2.06
N ILE A 36 6.12 4.65 -2.65
CA ILE A 36 5.02 3.78 -3.09
C ILE A 36 5.16 2.46 -2.35
N LEU A 37 4.14 2.11 -1.55
CA LEU A 37 4.12 0.88 -0.77
C LEU A 37 3.15 -0.13 -1.35
N PHE A 38 3.61 -1.35 -1.56
CA PHE A 38 2.80 -2.50 -1.89
C PHE A 38 2.86 -3.52 -0.74
N ALA A 39 1.72 -3.78 -0.13
CA ALA A 39 1.62 -4.78 0.92
C ALA A 39 1.43 -6.17 0.29
N ASP A 40 2.50 -6.95 0.30
CA ASP A 40 2.53 -8.31 -0.26
C ASP A 40 2.01 -9.32 0.75
N THR A 41 0.83 -9.86 0.49
CA THR A 41 0.20 -10.89 1.33
C THR A 41 0.80 -12.29 1.13
N GLY A 42 1.57 -12.48 0.06
CA GLY A 42 2.06 -13.79 -0.38
C GLY A 42 1.02 -14.64 -1.11
N GLY A 43 -0.24 -14.19 -1.17
CA GLY A 43 -1.35 -14.87 -1.83
C GLY A 43 -2.02 -14.07 -2.93
N GLU A 44 -1.33 -13.09 -3.48
CA GLU A 44 -1.86 -12.32 -4.62
C GLU A 44 -1.81 -13.15 -5.91
N HIS A 45 -2.69 -12.81 -6.85
CA HIS A 45 -2.72 -13.51 -8.13
C HIS A 45 -1.40 -13.34 -8.90
N PRO A 46 -0.90 -14.36 -9.61
CA PRO A 46 0.35 -14.26 -10.40
C PRO A 46 0.40 -13.08 -11.36
N HIS A 47 -0.73 -12.72 -11.97
CA HIS A 47 -0.82 -11.53 -12.81
C HIS A 47 -0.55 -10.23 -12.06
N THR A 48 -0.89 -10.15 -10.78
CA THR A 48 -0.57 -8.98 -9.95
C THR A 48 0.93 -8.79 -9.83
N TYR A 49 1.66 -9.86 -9.56
CA TYR A 49 3.12 -9.81 -9.46
C TYR A 49 3.78 -9.43 -10.80
N ALA A 50 3.31 -10.00 -11.91
CA ALA A 50 3.79 -9.63 -13.24
C ALA A 50 3.51 -8.16 -13.57
N TYR A 51 2.34 -7.67 -13.15
CA TYR A 51 1.97 -6.27 -13.36
C TYR A 51 2.80 -5.30 -12.51
N LEU A 52 3.24 -5.70 -11.32
CA LEU A 52 4.16 -4.90 -10.51
C LEU A 52 5.47 -4.59 -11.25
N GLU A 53 6.01 -5.55 -11.99
CA GLU A 53 7.23 -5.36 -12.79
C GLU A 53 7.00 -4.32 -13.92
N VAL A 54 5.85 -4.40 -14.59
CA VAL A 54 5.46 -3.43 -15.63
C VAL A 54 5.32 -2.03 -15.03
N MET A 55 4.68 -1.92 -13.86
CA MET A 55 4.52 -0.64 -13.18
C MET A 55 5.85 -0.07 -12.68
N ASP A 56 6.74 -0.91 -12.15
CA ASP A 56 8.07 -0.46 -11.75
C ASP A 56 8.86 0.13 -12.92
N GLN A 57 8.78 -0.49 -14.09
CA GLN A 57 9.41 0.04 -15.30
C GLN A 57 8.78 1.39 -15.70
N TRP A 58 7.45 1.47 -15.70
CA TRP A 58 6.75 2.72 -16.00
C TRP A 58 7.12 3.85 -15.03
N LEU A 59 7.22 3.55 -13.74
CA LEU A 59 7.60 4.52 -12.71
C LEU A 59 9.03 5.03 -12.92
N LYS A 60 9.97 4.15 -13.24
CA LYS A 60 11.35 4.53 -13.57
C LYS A 60 11.42 5.43 -14.79
N ASP A 61 10.67 5.10 -15.85
CA ASP A 61 10.63 5.88 -17.09
C ASP A 61 10.06 7.30 -16.89
N HIS A 62 9.24 7.49 -15.86
CA HIS A 62 8.62 8.77 -15.51
C HIS A 62 9.30 9.49 -14.32
N GLY A 63 10.43 9.00 -13.86
CA GLY A 63 11.18 9.61 -12.75
C GLY A 63 10.49 9.54 -11.40
N MET A 64 9.59 8.57 -11.22
CA MET A 64 8.89 8.32 -9.97
C MET A 64 9.61 7.24 -9.14
N PRO A 65 9.40 7.20 -7.80
CA PRO A 65 9.97 6.14 -6.97
C PRO A 65 9.42 4.76 -7.37
N THR A 66 10.24 3.74 -7.21
CA THR A 66 9.83 2.35 -7.44
C THR A 66 8.96 1.82 -6.31
N ILE A 67 8.24 0.74 -6.57
CA ILE A 67 7.35 0.11 -5.59
C ILE A 67 8.19 -0.57 -4.50
N THR A 68 7.96 -0.18 -3.24
CA THR A 68 8.54 -0.82 -2.07
C THR A 68 7.58 -1.88 -1.55
N ARG A 69 8.00 -3.14 -1.52
CA ARG A 69 7.20 -4.24 -1.00
C ARG A 69 7.34 -4.33 0.52
N VAL A 70 6.21 -4.34 1.20
CA VAL A 70 6.13 -4.58 2.65
C VAL A 70 5.28 -5.82 2.91
N TYR A 71 5.57 -6.54 3.97
CA TYR A 71 4.88 -7.77 4.32
C TYR A 71 4.77 -7.94 5.84
N LYS A 72 3.82 -8.75 6.25
CA LYS A 72 3.66 -9.10 7.66
C LYS A 72 4.82 -9.98 8.12
N THR A 73 5.36 -9.65 9.29
CA THR A 73 6.41 -10.43 9.94
C THR A 73 5.93 -10.99 11.28
N THR A 74 6.44 -12.15 11.64
CA THR A 74 6.29 -12.73 12.98
C THR A 74 7.13 -11.96 13.99
N CYS A 75 6.97 -12.27 15.29
CA CYS A 75 7.82 -11.72 16.36
C CYS A 75 9.32 -12.03 16.14
N ASP A 76 9.60 -13.16 15.48
CA ASP A 76 10.97 -13.59 15.14
C ASP A 76 11.52 -12.94 13.86
N GLY A 77 10.77 -12.01 13.26
CA GLY A 77 11.16 -11.30 12.04
C GLY A 77 11.00 -12.09 10.74
N LYS A 78 10.41 -13.29 10.77
CA LYS A 78 10.13 -14.08 9.57
C LYS A 78 8.89 -13.56 8.86
N ARG A 79 8.92 -13.62 7.52
CA ARG A 79 7.75 -13.29 6.70
C ARG A 79 6.60 -14.25 7.02
N LEU A 80 5.42 -13.72 7.28
CA LEU A 80 4.19 -14.47 7.49
C LEU A 80 3.23 -14.20 6.33
N THR A 81 3.00 -15.20 5.50
CA THR A 81 2.04 -15.10 4.40
C THR A 81 0.61 -15.27 4.90
N LEU A 82 -0.37 -14.84 4.10
CA LEU A 82 -1.78 -15.06 4.40
C LEU A 82 -2.09 -16.57 4.48
N GLU A 83 -1.49 -17.37 3.61
CA GLU A 83 -1.63 -18.83 3.60
C GLU A 83 -1.10 -19.45 4.88
N ASP A 84 0.10 -19.07 5.31
CA ASP A 84 0.70 -19.56 6.55
C ASP A 84 -0.18 -19.25 7.76
N GLU A 85 -0.74 -18.04 7.84
CA GLU A 85 -1.63 -17.66 8.94
C GLU A 85 -2.93 -18.47 8.92
N CYS A 86 -3.50 -18.72 7.76
CA CYS A 86 -4.71 -19.54 7.61
C CYS A 86 -4.46 -21.00 8.01
N LEU A 87 -3.31 -21.55 7.62
CA LEU A 87 -2.92 -22.92 8.00
C LEU A 87 -2.69 -23.05 9.50
N GLN A 88 -2.02 -22.07 10.11
CA GLN A 88 -1.76 -22.08 11.56
C GLN A 88 -3.05 -21.92 12.38
N SER A 89 -3.99 -21.09 11.91
CA SER A 89 -5.25 -20.85 12.62
C SER A 89 -6.35 -21.87 12.31
N GLY A 90 -6.16 -22.68 11.26
CA GLY A 90 -7.17 -23.61 10.77
C GLY A 90 -8.43 -22.92 10.21
N THR A 91 -8.33 -21.63 9.86
CA THR A 91 -9.45 -20.82 9.39
C THR A 91 -9.15 -20.18 8.04
N LEU A 92 -10.16 -20.19 7.16
CA LEU A 92 -10.08 -19.47 5.90
C LEU A 92 -10.20 -17.96 6.12
N PRO A 93 -9.65 -17.14 5.18
CA PRO A 93 -9.85 -15.70 5.22
C PRO A 93 -11.34 -15.37 5.19
N SER A 94 -11.87 -14.88 6.31
CA SER A 94 -13.29 -14.61 6.43
C SER A 94 -13.63 -13.24 5.85
N ILE A 95 -14.47 -13.24 4.82
CA ILE A 95 -15.20 -12.03 4.34
C ILE A 95 -16.52 -11.87 5.13
N ALA A 96 -16.86 -12.86 5.96
CA ALA A 96 -18.07 -12.86 6.73
C ALA A 96 -18.14 -11.64 7.67
N TYR A 97 -19.30 -11.05 7.78
CA TYR A 97 -19.64 -9.93 8.67
C TYR A 97 -18.95 -8.58 8.37
N GLY A 98 -18.53 -8.34 7.13
CA GLY A 98 -18.00 -7.02 6.72
C GLY A 98 -16.64 -6.62 7.29
N PHE A 99 -16.03 -7.43 8.13
CA PHE A 99 -14.71 -7.19 8.67
C PHE A 99 -13.63 -7.82 7.80
N LYS A 100 -12.94 -7.01 7.01
CA LYS A 100 -11.79 -7.44 6.21
C LYS A 100 -10.54 -7.60 7.08
N ARG A 101 -10.56 -8.56 8.00
CA ARG A 101 -9.42 -8.81 8.91
C ARG A 101 -8.11 -9.07 8.17
N CYS A 102 -8.17 -9.74 7.02
CA CYS A 102 -7.00 -10.01 6.18
C CYS A 102 -6.39 -8.72 5.63
N SER A 103 -7.22 -7.76 5.17
CA SER A 103 -6.73 -6.47 4.70
C SER A 103 -6.08 -5.67 5.83
N LEU A 104 -6.69 -5.66 7.03
CA LEU A 104 -6.12 -4.97 8.19
C LEU A 104 -4.77 -5.57 8.61
N LYS A 105 -4.69 -6.90 8.72
CA LYS A 105 -3.49 -7.57 9.22
C LYS A 105 -2.35 -7.65 8.20
N HIS A 106 -2.66 -7.88 6.92
CA HIS A 106 -1.66 -8.14 5.89
C HIS A 106 -1.39 -6.96 4.95
N LYS A 107 -2.29 -5.99 4.87
CA LYS A 107 -2.13 -4.81 4.01
C LYS A 107 -1.89 -3.54 4.82
N ILE A 108 -2.77 -3.21 5.74
CA ILE A 108 -2.67 -1.95 6.51
C ILE A 108 -1.56 -2.04 7.55
N GLY A 109 -1.55 -3.09 8.38
CA GLY A 109 -0.58 -3.25 9.46
C GLY A 109 0.89 -3.14 9.04
N PRO A 110 1.35 -3.89 7.99
CA PRO A 110 2.71 -3.77 7.50
C PRO A 110 3.07 -2.37 6.97
N GLN A 111 2.12 -1.68 6.32
CA GLN A 111 2.33 -0.32 5.84
C GLN A 111 2.44 0.68 7.00
N GLU A 112 1.56 0.58 8.00
CA GLU A 112 1.63 1.40 9.22
C GLU A 112 2.94 1.20 9.96
N LYS A 113 3.37 -0.04 10.13
CA LYS A 113 4.65 -0.37 10.78
C LYS A 113 5.83 0.23 10.01
N PHE A 114 5.80 0.17 8.68
CA PHE A 114 6.82 0.78 7.84
C PHE A 114 6.83 2.30 7.99
N CYS A 115 5.66 2.95 7.94
CA CYS A 115 5.53 4.39 8.11
C CYS A 115 5.98 4.87 9.49
N ASN A 116 5.62 4.14 10.56
CA ASN A 116 6.01 4.49 11.91
C ASN A 116 7.54 4.44 12.14
N ASN A 117 8.23 3.60 11.37
CA ASN A 117 9.69 3.48 11.43
C ASN A 117 10.43 4.52 10.55
N HIS A 118 9.69 5.29 9.73
CA HIS A 118 10.27 6.32 8.85
C HIS A 118 9.84 7.69 9.34
N PRO A 119 10.78 8.50 9.87
CA PRO A 119 10.48 9.88 10.28
C PRO A 119 10.05 10.70 9.04
N GLY A 120 8.91 11.36 9.15
CA GLY A 120 8.37 12.21 8.08
C GLY A 120 7.16 11.65 7.35
N CYS A 121 6.78 10.39 7.57
CA CYS A 121 5.56 9.83 7.01
C CYS A 121 4.31 10.47 7.62
N ARG A 122 3.71 11.43 6.93
CA ARG A 122 2.53 12.16 7.43
C ARG A 122 1.27 12.01 6.59
N GLU A 123 1.38 11.72 5.31
CA GLU A 123 0.22 11.61 4.43
C GLU A 123 0.31 10.33 3.58
N VAL A 124 -0.67 9.45 3.71
CA VAL A 124 -0.79 8.23 2.91
C VAL A 124 -1.96 8.37 1.94
N TRP A 125 -1.70 8.26 0.67
CA TRP A 125 -2.70 8.28 -0.38
C TRP A 125 -3.14 6.86 -0.70
N SER A 126 -4.43 6.59 -0.58
CA SER A 126 -5.02 5.32 -0.99
C SER A 126 -6.36 5.52 -1.68
N MET A 127 -6.70 4.62 -2.60
CA MET A 127 -8.02 4.61 -3.22
C MET A 127 -8.98 3.76 -2.39
N PRO A 128 -10.11 4.29 -1.95
CA PRO A 128 -11.15 3.50 -1.31
C PRO A 128 -11.76 2.49 -2.30
N PRO A 129 -12.14 1.29 -1.85
CA PRO A 129 -12.60 0.21 -2.74
C PRO A 129 -13.93 0.44 -3.46
N CYS A 130 -14.64 1.51 -3.17
CA CYS A 130 -16.04 1.67 -3.58
C CYS A 130 -16.42 2.97 -4.30
N LEU A 131 -15.50 3.76 -4.83
CA LEU A 131 -15.89 5.00 -5.48
C LEU A 131 -15.27 5.17 -6.86
N PHE A 132 -16.12 5.02 -7.89
CA PHE A 132 -15.90 5.48 -9.26
C PHE A 132 -15.83 7.02 -9.37
N TYR A 133 -15.78 7.73 -8.26
CA TYR A 133 -15.60 9.18 -8.22
C TYR A 133 -14.20 9.52 -7.73
N PHE A 134 -13.50 10.28 -8.53
CA PHE A 134 -12.19 10.86 -8.26
C PHE A 134 -12.20 11.74 -7.00
N PHE A 135 -12.24 11.14 -5.83
CA PHE A 135 -11.88 11.83 -4.60
C PHE A 135 -10.60 11.21 -4.05
N ILE A 136 -9.52 11.90 -4.25
CA ILE A 136 -8.26 11.64 -3.56
C ILE A 136 -8.52 12.10 -2.12
N VAL A 137 -8.70 11.15 -1.21
CA VAL A 137 -8.84 11.45 0.21
C VAL A 137 -7.49 11.22 0.87
N PRO A 138 -6.83 12.26 1.39
CA PRO A 138 -5.68 12.06 2.24
C PRO A 138 -6.13 11.32 3.51
N MET A 139 -5.59 10.14 3.73
CA MET A 139 -5.73 9.47 5.02
C MET A 139 -4.76 10.15 5.99
N ILE A 140 -5.27 11.06 6.80
CA ILE A 140 -4.51 11.61 7.91
C ILE A 140 -4.50 10.55 8.99
N PHE A 141 -3.36 9.95 9.24
CA PHE A 141 -3.15 9.18 10.46
C PHE A 141 -3.02 10.17 11.61
N THR A 142 -4.12 10.40 12.31
CA THR A 142 -4.06 11.03 13.63
C THR A 142 -3.64 9.96 14.63
N SER A 143 -2.45 10.14 15.17
CA SER A 143 -1.99 9.43 16.36
C SER A 143 -2.88 9.71 17.57
#